data_f6fa8f0454849e47649d648c3223b88d
#
_entry.id   f6fa8f0454849e47649d648c3223b88d
#
_cell.length_a   1.000
_cell.length_b   1.000
_cell.length_c   1.000
_cell.angle_alpha   90.00
_cell.angle_beta   90.00
_cell.angle_gamma   90.00
#
_symmetry.space_group_name_H-M   'P 1'
#
loop_
_entity.id
_entity.type
_entity.pdbx_description
1 polymer ?
#
loop_
_entity_poly.entity_id
_entity_poly.type
_entity_poly.pdbx_seq_one_letter_code
_entity_poly.pdbx_strand_id
1 'polypeptide(L)'
;RTPTNQTGTRKYFKDNSIGGLEFLLANDIDNSNPAVQAEQLNWLHFMMNIGSIMANDPTANFDGLRVDALDNVDADLLQIASDYFKAAYGVDKSEANAIKHLSYLEAWSANDPYYNKDTKGAQLPIDNALRNALTNLLMRDKNTRMQLGDMTAFMNSSLNPRGANDKNGERMANYIFTRAHDTEAQTIIQRIIRDRINPNLFGYNFTRDEIKKAFEIYNADINTAHKTYASYNLPSVYALMLTNKDSVTRVYYGDLYREDGHYMAKKTPYFDAIDTLLRARIKYVAGGQDMEVKKVGNDGLLTSVRYGKGANNRTDWGTAETRTQGMGVIMTNNYDFRLGSNETVTMNMGRAHRNQLYRPLLLTTKDGLATYLNDSDVPSNLLKRTDWNGNLTFNANDVFGVENVQVSGYLGVWVPVGAKANQDARTQPSNRANSDGQVYKSSAALDSQVMYEAFSNFQAFADDQPELYMNRVLAKHTDLLKAWGVTSVGLPPQYVSSKDGTFLDSTIDNGYAFDDRYDMALSPVSYTHLRAHETG
;
A
#
# COMPACT_ATOMS: atom_id res chain seq x y z
N ARG A 1 -5.99 27.80 14.75
CA ARG A 1 -6.03 28.03 13.30
C ARG A 1 -7.29 28.79 12.92
N THR A 2 -7.15 29.93 12.30
CA THR A 2 -8.30 30.63 11.74
C THR A 2 -8.38 30.36 10.24
N PRO A 3 -9.57 30.05 9.71
CA PRO A 3 -9.77 29.83 8.28
C PRO A 3 -9.30 31.00 7.39
N THR A 4 -9.16 32.17 7.95
CA THR A 4 -8.76 33.39 7.25
C THR A 4 -7.28 33.43 6.90
N ASN A 5 -6.43 32.61 7.51
CA ASN A 5 -5.00 32.55 7.22
C ASN A 5 -4.66 31.75 5.96
N GLN A 6 -5.65 31.13 5.35
CA GLN A 6 -5.48 30.28 4.19
C GLN A 6 -6.23 30.84 2.99
N THR A 7 -5.63 31.83 2.39
CA THR A 7 -6.12 32.34 1.11
C THR A 7 -5.87 31.28 0.02
N GLY A 8 -6.59 31.27 -1.03
CA GLY A 8 -6.34 30.40 -2.17
C GLY A 8 -6.71 28.93 -2.00
N THR A 9 -6.19 28.26 -1.02
CA THR A 9 -6.40 26.82 -0.79
C THR A 9 -7.74 26.46 -0.26
N ARG A 10 -8.34 27.35 0.49
CA ARG A 10 -9.69 27.12 1.01
C ARG A 10 -10.74 26.87 -0.06
N LYS A 11 -10.47 27.18 -1.29
CA LYS A 11 -11.34 26.78 -2.39
C LYS A 11 -11.56 25.26 -2.48
N TYR A 12 -10.61 24.46 -1.97
CA TYR A 12 -10.68 23.00 -1.93
C TYR A 12 -11.35 22.48 -0.68
N PHE A 13 -11.35 23.24 0.39
CA PHE A 13 -12.03 22.92 1.63
C PHE A 13 -13.43 23.51 1.63
N LYS A 14 -14.41 22.76 1.19
CA LYS A 14 -15.82 23.17 1.22
C LYS A 14 -16.45 23.02 2.59
N ASP A 15 -15.82 22.26 3.46
CA ASP A 15 -16.34 21.99 4.77
C ASP A 15 -15.17 21.94 5.76
N ASN A 16 -15.37 22.60 6.90
CA ASN A 16 -14.37 22.71 7.97
C ASN A 16 -14.48 21.56 8.98
N SER A 17 -15.28 20.55 8.72
CA SER A 17 -15.61 19.52 9.71
C SER A 17 -14.43 18.66 10.11
N ILE A 18 -13.45 18.48 9.20
CA ILE A 18 -12.25 17.67 9.46
C ILE A 18 -11.14 18.55 10.03
N GLY A 19 -10.83 19.67 9.41
CA GLY A 19 -9.75 20.56 9.87
C GLY A 19 -10.08 21.38 11.12
N GLY A 20 -11.27 21.28 11.67
CA GLY A 20 -11.68 22.00 12.89
C GLY A 20 -11.47 21.24 14.20
N LEU A 21 -11.11 19.96 14.15
CA LEU A 21 -11.02 19.11 15.34
C LEU A 21 -9.59 18.83 15.81
N GLU A 22 -8.60 19.18 15.00
CA GLU A 22 -7.19 18.81 15.24
C GLU A 22 -6.37 19.89 15.95
N PHE A 23 -6.88 21.09 16.04
CA PHE A 23 -6.16 22.26 16.56
C PHE A 23 -5.85 22.22 18.07
N LEU A 24 -6.34 21.22 18.77
CA LEU A 24 -6.13 21.12 20.22
C LEU A 24 -4.86 20.33 20.59
N LEU A 25 -4.17 19.75 19.62
CA LEU A 25 -3.05 18.85 19.88
C LEU A 25 -1.68 19.52 19.72
N ALA A 26 -1.58 20.61 18.96
CA ALA A 26 -0.33 21.31 18.69
C ALA A 26 -0.55 22.78 18.29
N ASN A 27 0.54 23.55 18.24
CA ASN A 27 0.50 24.90 17.69
C ASN A 27 0.27 24.85 16.18
N ASP A 28 -0.71 25.61 15.71
CA ASP A 28 -0.97 25.77 14.28
C ASP A 28 0.03 26.77 13.66
N ILE A 29 0.71 26.33 12.60
CA ILE A 29 1.63 27.16 11.84
C ILE A 29 0.88 27.71 10.62
N ASP A 30 0.99 29.02 10.41
CA ASP A 30 0.41 29.66 9.22
C ASP A 30 1.23 29.33 7.97
N ASN A 31 0.85 28.26 7.29
CA ASN A 31 1.50 27.78 6.07
C ASN A 31 1.30 28.71 4.85
N SER A 32 0.45 29.72 4.94
CA SER A 32 0.30 30.77 3.91
C SER A 32 1.29 31.92 4.08
N ASN A 33 2.00 31.96 5.21
CA ASN A 33 2.99 33.01 5.49
C ASN A 33 4.24 32.82 4.63
N PRO A 34 4.70 33.81 3.87
CA PRO A 34 5.89 33.69 3.01
C PRO A 34 7.17 33.29 3.74
N ALA A 35 7.35 33.68 5.01
CA ALA A 35 8.50 33.29 5.80
C ALA A 35 8.45 31.81 6.15
N VAL A 36 7.26 31.29 6.49
CA VAL A 36 7.05 29.86 6.74
C VAL A 36 7.27 29.06 5.46
N GLN A 37 6.75 29.52 4.33
CA GLN A 37 6.95 28.87 3.03
C GLN A 37 8.43 28.84 2.62
N ALA A 38 9.16 29.92 2.84
CA ALA A 38 10.60 29.96 2.59
C ALA A 38 11.37 28.97 3.49
N GLU A 39 11.02 28.89 4.77
CA GLU A 39 11.64 27.93 5.69
C GLU A 39 11.30 26.50 5.34
N GLN A 40 10.07 26.18 4.94
CA GLN A 40 9.69 24.85 4.47
C GLN A 40 10.47 24.46 3.19
N LEU A 41 10.70 25.41 2.28
CA LEU A 41 11.51 25.16 1.09
C LEU A 41 12.98 24.90 1.45
N ASN A 42 13.56 25.66 2.39
CA ASN A 42 14.91 25.43 2.88
C ASN A 42 15.05 24.06 3.51
N TRP A 43 14.10 23.68 4.35
CA TRP A 43 14.10 22.37 4.99
C TRP A 43 13.89 21.23 3.96
N LEU A 44 13.00 21.38 2.99
CA LEU A 44 12.84 20.45 1.88
C LEU A 44 14.17 20.27 1.12
N HIS A 45 14.82 21.38 0.78
CA HIS A 45 16.13 21.35 0.11
C HIS A 45 17.20 20.64 0.96
N PHE A 46 17.26 20.94 2.26
CA PHE A 46 18.17 20.25 3.19
C PHE A 46 17.95 18.74 3.21
N MET A 47 16.71 18.30 3.40
CA MET A 47 16.37 16.86 3.44
C MET A 47 16.66 16.16 2.12
N MET A 48 16.27 16.75 1.00
CA MET A 48 16.49 16.15 -0.32
C MET A 48 17.97 16.10 -0.73
N ASN A 49 18.85 16.84 -0.04
CA ASN A 49 20.29 16.88 -0.30
C ASN A 49 21.13 16.46 0.91
N ILE A 50 20.54 15.76 1.87
CA ILE A 50 21.17 15.49 3.17
C ILE A 50 22.51 14.75 3.02
N GLY A 51 22.59 13.75 2.17
CA GLY A 51 23.81 12.99 1.91
C GLY A 51 24.92 13.87 1.32
N SER A 52 24.58 14.72 0.35
CA SER A 52 25.52 15.69 -0.23
C SER A 52 26.01 16.71 0.80
N ILE A 53 25.10 17.24 1.63
CA ILE A 53 25.39 18.28 2.63
C ILE A 53 26.22 17.71 3.79
N MET A 54 25.82 16.57 4.34
CA MET A 54 26.41 16.05 5.57
C MET A 54 27.63 15.14 5.32
N ALA A 55 27.69 14.45 4.19
CA ALA A 55 28.71 13.44 3.90
C ALA A 55 29.42 13.63 2.55
N ASN A 56 29.08 14.64 1.76
CA ASN A 56 29.54 14.81 0.39
C ASN A 56 29.26 13.57 -0.50
N ASP A 57 28.15 12.88 -0.19
CA ASP A 57 27.68 11.68 -0.88
C ASP A 57 26.28 11.88 -1.45
N PRO A 58 26.14 12.23 -2.74
CA PRO A 58 24.82 12.42 -3.35
C PRO A 58 24.02 11.12 -3.44
N THR A 59 24.62 9.95 -3.29
CA THR A 59 23.89 8.67 -3.31
C THR A 59 23.12 8.41 -2.02
N ALA A 60 23.42 9.15 -0.96
CA ALA A 60 22.72 9.13 0.32
C ALA A 60 21.63 10.21 0.46
N ASN A 61 21.33 10.93 -0.62
CA ASN A 61 20.21 11.86 -0.66
C ASN A 61 18.87 11.11 -0.67
N PHE A 62 17.82 11.75 -0.15
CA PHE A 62 16.46 11.25 -0.36
C PHE A 62 16.01 11.49 -1.80
N ASP A 63 15.23 10.55 -2.34
CA ASP A 63 14.74 10.60 -3.71
C ASP A 63 13.31 11.13 -3.81
N GLY A 64 12.54 11.09 -2.73
CA GLY A 64 11.15 11.47 -2.72
C GLY A 64 10.67 11.94 -1.36
N LEU A 65 9.42 12.35 -1.27
CA LEU A 65 8.83 12.82 -0.02
C LEU A 65 7.38 12.31 0.16
N ARG A 66 6.93 12.28 1.40
CA ARG A 66 5.53 12.19 1.78
C ARG A 66 5.14 13.49 2.46
N VAL A 67 4.11 14.16 1.95
CA VAL A 67 3.51 15.31 2.61
C VAL A 67 2.47 14.82 3.59
N ASP A 68 2.76 15.00 4.86
CA ASP A 68 1.93 14.63 5.99
C ASP A 68 0.78 15.60 6.20
N ALA A 69 -0.38 15.11 6.68
CA ALA A 69 -1.54 15.93 7.04
C ALA A 69 -1.94 16.99 6.00
N LEU A 70 -1.98 16.60 4.73
CA LEU A 70 -2.22 17.52 3.61
C LEU A 70 -3.50 18.34 3.76
N ASP A 71 -4.54 17.77 4.34
CA ASP A 71 -5.81 18.45 4.58
C ASP A 71 -5.68 19.67 5.49
N ASN A 72 -4.56 19.81 6.20
CA ASN A 72 -4.22 20.91 7.10
C ASN A 72 -3.14 21.86 6.56
N VAL A 73 -2.65 21.61 5.35
CA VAL A 73 -1.58 22.39 4.70
C VAL A 73 -2.17 23.33 3.66
N ASP A 74 -1.53 24.50 3.48
CA ASP A 74 -1.88 25.43 2.38
C ASP A 74 -1.44 24.84 1.03
N ALA A 75 -2.28 24.93 -0.03
CA ALA A 75 -1.95 24.38 -1.35
C ALA A 75 -0.75 25.06 -2.01
N ASP A 76 -0.44 26.29 -1.63
CA ASP A 76 0.76 26.98 -2.15
C ASP A 76 2.02 26.20 -1.77
N LEU A 77 2.04 25.55 -0.60
CA LEU A 77 3.16 24.71 -0.18
C LEU A 77 3.34 23.48 -1.09
N LEU A 78 2.25 22.89 -1.57
CA LEU A 78 2.32 21.80 -2.55
C LEU A 78 2.84 22.28 -3.90
N GLN A 79 2.44 23.50 -4.31
CA GLN A 79 2.95 24.09 -5.53
C GLN A 79 4.47 24.34 -5.43
N ILE A 80 4.93 24.86 -4.29
CA ILE A 80 6.36 25.06 -3.99
C ILE A 80 7.12 23.73 -4.07
N ALA A 81 6.62 22.66 -3.44
CA ALA A 81 7.23 21.33 -3.51
C ALA A 81 7.25 20.80 -4.94
N SER A 82 6.16 20.94 -5.68
CA SER A 82 6.06 20.54 -7.08
C SER A 82 7.07 21.29 -7.96
N ASP A 83 7.18 22.59 -7.79
CA ASP A 83 8.11 23.43 -8.57
C ASP A 83 9.57 23.10 -8.23
N TYR A 84 9.86 22.82 -6.96
CA TYR A 84 11.18 22.34 -6.55
C TYR A 84 11.53 21.02 -7.26
N PHE A 85 10.64 20.03 -7.28
CA PHE A 85 10.88 18.74 -7.93
C PHE A 85 11.01 18.87 -9.46
N LYS A 86 10.25 19.78 -10.07
CA LYS A 86 10.40 20.09 -11.51
C LYS A 86 11.76 20.70 -11.81
N ALA A 87 12.19 21.67 -10.98
CA ALA A 87 13.46 22.37 -11.18
C ALA A 87 14.67 21.49 -10.87
N ALA A 88 14.65 20.78 -9.74
CA ALA A 88 15.79 19.98 -9.27
C ALA A 88 15.95 18.66 -10.03
N TYR A 89 14.84 17.98 -10.34
CA TYR A 89 14.85 16.60 -10.85
C TYR A 89 14.23 16.43 -12.23
N GLY A 90 13.63 17.49 -12.78
CA GLY A 90 13.00 17.43 -14.10
C GLY A 90 11.85 16.42 -14.18
N VAL A 91 11.04 16.32 -13.14
CA VAL A 91 9.92 15.36 -13.08
C VAL A 91 8.86 15.60 -14.15
N ASP A 92 8.79 16.81 -14.69
CA ASP A 92 7.93 17.20 -15.81
C ASP A 92 8.57 16.92 -17.20
N LYS A 93 9.83 16.54 -17.26
CA LYS A 93 10.57 16.29 -18.51
C LYS A 93 10.47 14.86 -18.97
N SER A 94 10.30 13.91 -18.06
CA SER A 94 10.06 12.50 -18.38
C SER A 94 9.36 11.79 -17.24
N GLU A 95 8.58 10.75 -17.57
CA GLU A 95 7.97 9.87 -16.56
C GLU A 95 9.05 9.11 -15.77
N ALA A 96 10.17 8.77 -16.41
CA ALA A 96 11.28 8.10 -15.73
C ALA A 96 11.86 8.97 -14.60
N ASN A 97 11.98 10.28 -14.81
CA ASN A 97 12.39 11.20 -13.76
C ASN A 97 11.33 11.30 -12.65
N ALA A 98 10.06 11.38 -13.02
CA ALA A 98 8.96 11.45 -12.06
C ALA A 98 8.91 10.21 -11.15
N ILE A 99 9.12 9.02 -11.69
CA ILE A 99 9.10 7.76 -10.92
C ILE A 99 10.32 7.62 -10.01
N LYS A 100 11.45 8.20 -10.36
CA LYS A 100 12.62 8.25 -9.46
C LYS A 100 12.43 9.17 -8.26
N HIS A 101 11.55 10.17 -8.39
CA HIS A 101 11.34 11.23 -7.39
C HIS A 101 9.85 11.33 -7.04
N LEU A 102 9.29 10.23 -6.52
CA LEU A 102 7.88 10.17 -6.16
C LEU A 102 7.58 11.09 -4.98
N SER A 103 6.48 11.82 -5.09
CA SER A 103 5.90 12.62 -4.02
C SER A 103 4.53 12.05 -3.65
N TYR A 104 4.36 11.64 -2.40
CA TYR A 104 3.13 11.05 -1.89
C TYR A 104 2.39 12.06 -1.01
N LEU A 105 1.09 12.17 -1.20
CA LEU A 105 0.22 13.01 -0.38
C LEU A 105 -0.52 12.15 0.63
N GLU A 106 -0.53 12.59 1.88
CA GLU A 106 -1.43 12.02 2.86
C GLU A 106 -2.61 12.96 3.08
N ALA A 107 -3.73 12.65 2.44
CA ALA A 107 -5.00 13.31 2.65
C ALA A 107 -6.10 12.28 2.81
N TRP A 108 -6.91 12.45 3.85
CA TRP A 108 -8.02 11.56 4.19
C TRP A 108 -9.36 12.08 3.66
N SER A 109 -9.39 13.34 3.24
CA SER A 109 -10.53 13.94 2.54
C SER A 109 -10.60 13.46 1.09
N ALA A 110 -11.76 13.64 0.45
CA ALA A 110 -11.92 13.38 -0.97
C ALA A 110 -11.36 14.52 -1.86
N ASN A 111 -10.51 15.40 -1.32
CA ASN A 111 -10.00 16.58 -2.03
C ASN A 111 -8.67 16.36 -2.74
N ASP A 112 -8.01 15.22 -2.54
CA ASP A 112 -6.75 14.85 -3.18
C ASP A 112 -6.73 15.09 -4.70
N PRO A 113 -7.81 14.78 -5.47
CA PRO A 113 -7.81 15.04 -6.90
C PRO A 113 -7.62 16.49 -7.29
N TYR A 114 -8.11 17.42 -6.47
CA TYR A 114 -7.96 18.84 -6.74
C TYR A 114 -6.50 19.31 -6.55
N TYR A 115 -5.85 18.84 -5.49
CA TYR A 115 -4.44 19.13 -5.25
C TYR A 115 -3.57 18.59 -6.39
N ASN A 116 -3.81 17.35 -6.79
CA ASN A 116 -3.07 16.71 -7.87
C ASN A 116 -3.29 17.40 -9.23
N LYS A 117 -4.48 17.95 -9.47
CA LYS A 117 -4.79 18.71 -10.67
C LYS A 117 -3.98 20.01 -10.75
N ASP A 118 -3.92 20.78 -9.68
CA ASP A 118 -3.22 22.06 -9.65
C ASP A 118 -1.71 21.88 -9.85
N THR A 119 -1.12 20.81 -9.36
CA THR A 119 0.29 20.45 -9.59
C THR A 119 0.53 19.69 -10.89
N LYS A 120 -0.51 19.43 -11.68
CA LYS A 120 -0.50 18.65 -12.92
C LYS A 120 0.04 17.22 -12.73
N GLY A 121 -0.43 16.57 -11.68
CA GLY A 121 -0.09 15.20 -11.36
C GLY A 121 1.34 15.00 -10.87
N ALA A 122 1.96 16.04 -10.30
CA ALA A 122 3.32 15.94 -9.74
C ALA A 122 3.37 15.18 -8.40
N GLN A 123 2.23 14.93 -7.77
CA GLN A 123 2.09 14.16 -6.54
C GLN A 123 1.09 13.02 -6.71
N LEU A 124 1.21 12.01 -5.85
CA LEU A 124 0.35 10.85 -5.82
C LEU A 124 -0.61 10.94 -4.61
N PRO A 125 -1.91 11.23 -4.83
CA PRO A 125 -2.91 11.17 -3.77
C PRO A 125 -3.25 9.73 -3.40
N ILE A 126 -3.82 9.53 -2.20
CA ILE A 126 -4.36 8.24 -1.79
C ILE A 126 -5.62 7.93 -2.62
N ASP A 127 -5.75 6.70 -3.09
CA ASP A 127 -7.02 6.20 -3.61
C ASP A 127 -7.98 5.85 -2.45
N ASN A 128 -8.56 6.89 -1.84
CA ASN A 128 -9.45 6.72 -0.69
C ASN A 128 -10.71 5.91 -1.05
N ALA A 129 -11.20 6.02 -2.27
CA ALA A 129 -12.36 5.25 -2.70
C ALA A 129 -12.06 3.75 -2.71
N LEU A 130 -10.95 3.34 -3.32
CA LEU A 130 -10.50 1.95 -3.34
C LEU A 130 -10.14 1.44 -1.94
N ARG A 131 -9.45 2.26 -1.15
CA ARG A 131 -9.11 1.93 0.24
C ARG A 131 -10.35 1.63 1.08
N ASN A 132 -11.34 2.50 1.04
CA ASN A 132 -12.60 2.32 1.75
C ASN A 132 -13.37 1.09 1.25
N ALA A 133 -13.33 0.86 -0.06
CA ALA A 133 -13.93 -0.31 -0.68
C ALA A 133 -13.34 -1.61 -0.12
N LEU A 134 -12.02 -1.74 -0.15
CA LEU A 134 -11.31 -2.92 0.35
C LEU A 134 -11.54 -3.14 1.85
N THR A 135 -11.54 -2.05 2.64
CA THR A 135 -11.82 -2.11 4.08
C THR A 135 -13.23 -2.62 4.36
N ASN A 136 -14.23 -2.05 3.71
CA ASN A 136 -15.63 -2.41 3.93
C ASN A 136 -15.95 -3.83 3.45
N LEU A 137 -15.30 -4.24 2.37
CA LEU A 137 -15.53 -5.54 1.77
C LEU A 137 -14.89 -6.69 2.56
N LEU A 138 -13.65 -6.49 3.04
CA LEU A 138 -12.79 -7.57 3.47
C LEU A 138 -12.36 -7.50 4.93
N MET A 139 -12.01 -6.30 5.41
CA MET A 139 -11.26 -6.18 6.65
C MET A 139 -12.13 -6.15 7.90
N ARG A 140 -13.40 -5.87 7.76
CA ARG A 140 -14.35 -5.81 8.89
C ARG A 140 -14.78 -7.20 9.36
N ASP A 141 -15.35 -7.25 10.56
CA ASP A 141 -16.06 -8.42 11.06
C ASP A 141 -17.16 -8.86 10.07
N LYS A 142 -17.39 -10.16 10.02
CA LYS A 142 -18.35 -10.79 9.10
C LYS A 142 -19.76 -10.20 9.12
N ASN A 143 -20.21 -9.73 10.29
CA ASN A 143 -21.56 -9.17 10.45
C ASN A 143 -21.68 -7.72 9.94
N THR A 144 -20.54 -7.07 9.71
CA THR A 144 -20.46 -5.67 9.27
C THR A 144 -19.84 -5.49 7.89
N ARG A 145 -19.38 -6.59 7.25
CA ARG A 145 -18.88 -6.57 5.87
C ARG A 145 -20.01 -6.25 4.90
N MET A 146 -19.64 -5.57 3.83
CA MET A 146 -20.52 -5.40 2.69
C MET A 146 -20.81 -6.75 2.04
N GLN A 147 -22.07 -7.03 1.73
CA GLN A 147 -22.47 -8.24 1.03
C GLN A 147 -22.07 -8.14 -0.45
N LEU A 148 -21.58 -9.24 -1.03
CA LEU A 148 -21.16 -9.27 -2.44
C LEU A 148 -22.31 -8.98 -3.41
N GLY A 149 -23.56 -9.28 -3.04
CA GLY A 149 -24.74 -8.95 -3.84
C GLY A 149 -24.89 -7.45 -4.11
N ASP A 150 -24.43 -6.61 -3.20
CA ASP A 150 -24.51 -5.15 -3.29
C ASP A 150 -23.29 -4.54 -4.00
N MET A 151 -22.32 -5.35 -4.34
CA MET A 151 -21.02 -4.88 -4.81
C MET A 151 -21.01 -4.34 -6.23
N THR A 152 -21.95 -4.64 -7.08
CA THR A 152 -21.88 -4.21 -8.49
C THR A 152 -21.82 -2.69 -8.61
N ALA A 153 -22.67 -1.97 -7.88
CA ALA A 153 -22.65 -0.51 -7.85
C ALA A 153 -21.36 0.02 -7.21
N PHE A 154 -20.88 -0.65 -6.18
CA PHE A 154 -19.69 -0.29 -5.45
C PHE A 154 -18.40 -0.55 -6.26
N MET A 155 -18.33 -1.66 -6.97
CA MET A 155 -17.25 -1.95 -7.92
C MET A 155 -17.16 -0.88 -9.00
N ASN A 156 -18.29 -0.53 -9.59
CA ASN A 156 -18.33 0.49 -10.65
C ASN A 156 -17.88 1.87 -10.18
N SER A 157 -17.99 2.15 -8.88
CA SER A 157 -17.58 3.43 -8.30
C SER A 157 -16.18 3.43 -7.70
N SER A 158 -15.66 2.29 -7.27
CA SER A 158 -14.49 2.26 -6.37
C SER A 158 -13.46 1.18 -6.69
N LEU A 159 -13.88 0.00 -7.19
CA LEU A 159 -12.99 -1.14 -7.44
C LEU A 159 -12.66 -1.36 -8.92
N ASN A 160 -13.52 -0.92 -9.82
CA ASN A 160 -13.20 -1.06 -11.23
C ASN A 160 -11.90 -0.31 -11.56
N PRO A 161 -11.04 -0.93 -12.37
CA PRO A 161 -9.83 -0.28 -12.81
C PRO A 161 -10.15 1.07 -13.44
N ARG A 162 -9.45 2.08 -12.99
CA ARG A 162 -9.51 3.38 -13.65
C ARG A 162 -8.76 3.23 -14.96
N GLY A 163 -9.48 3.24 -16.06
CA GLY A 163 -8.89 3.34 -17.37
C GLY A 163 -8.28 4.72 -17.58
N ALA A 164 -7.85 4.98 -18.80
CA ALA A 164 -7.45 6.33 -19.25
C ALA A 164 -8.54 7.39 -18.99
N ASN A 165 -9.77 6.95 -18.77
CA ASN A 165 -10.92 7.75 -18.41
C ASN A 165 -11.29 7.43 -16.97
N ASP A 166 -10.80 8.19 -16.00
CA ASP A 166 -11.47 8.27 -14.73
C ASP A 166 -12.86 8.92 -14.90
N LYS A 167 -13.64 9.02 -13.83
CA LYS A 167 -15.03 9.51 -13.87
C LYS A 167 -15.23 10.86 -14.57
N ASN A 168 -14.17 11.64 -14.75
CA ASN A 168 -14.20 12.98 -15.31
C ASN A 168 -13.34 13.10 -16.58
N GLY A 169 -12.81 12.02 -17.12
CA GLY A 169 -11.84 12.04 -18.21
C GLY A 169 -10.47 12.60 -17.79
N GLU A 170 -10.22 12.72 -16.50
CA GLU A 170 -8.95 13.19 -15.95
C GLU A 170 -8.10 11.99 -15.52
N ARG A 171 -6.86 11.96 -15.99
CA ARG A 171 -5.90 10.95 -15.58
C ARG A 171 -5.42 11.27 -14.17
N MET A 172 -5.67 10.36 -13.24
CA MET A 172 -5.20 10.46 -11.88
C MET A 172 -4.10 9.45 -11.62
N ALA A 173 -2.92 9.95 -11.33
CA ALA A 173 -1.87 9.18 -10.69
C ALA A 173 -2.19 9.08 -9.20
N ASN A 174 -2.11 7.90 -8.62
CA ASN A 174 -2.41 7.67 -7.21
C ASN A 174 -1.60 6.50 -6.62
N TYR A 175 -1.75 6.32 -5.31
CA TYR A 175 -1.24 5.15 -4.63
C TYR A 175 -2.32 4.56 -3.71
N ILE A 176 -2.18 3.27 -3.38
CA ILE A 176 -3.15 2.52 -2.60
C ILE A 176 -2.51 1.80 -1.42
N PHE A 177 -3.14 1.87 -0.30
CA PHE A 177 -2.90 1.06 0.89
C PHE A 177 -4.18 0.94 1.72
N THR A 178 -4.25 -0.03 2.60
CA THR A 178 -5.37 -0.18 3.54
C THR A 178 -4.91 -0.03 4.98
N ARG A 179 -3.66 -0.35 5.25
CA ARG A 179 -3.04 -0.24 6.56
C ARG A 179 -1.76 0.60 6.50
N ALA A 180 -1.51 1.36 7.54
CA ALA A 180 -0.36 2.22 7.70
C ALA A 180 -0.03 2.34 9.20
N HIS A 181 1.09 2.96 9.52
CA HIS A 181 1.50 3.21 10.90
C HIS A 181 0.43 3.94 11.75
N ASP A 182 -0.36 4.83 11.14
CA ASP A 182 -1.37 5.63 11.85
C ASP A 182 -2.72 4.96 11.97
N THR A 183 -3.17 4.30 10.90
CA THR A 183 -4.58 4.00 10.75
C THR A 183 -5.05 2.81 11.56
N GLU A 184 -4.27 1.74 11.57
CA GLU A 184 -4.73 0.49 12.18
C GLU A 184 -4.01 0.16 13.47
N ALA A 185 -2.69 0.16 13.45
CA ALA A 185 -1.91 -0.21 14.62
C ALA A 185 -2.15 0.76 15.78
N GLN A 186 -2.08 2.06 15.53
CA GLN A 186 -2.32 3.08 16.55
C GLN A 186 -3.75 3.04 17.07
N THR A 187 -4.75 2.99 16.16
CA THR A 187 -6.17 2.94 16.54
C THR A 187 -6.51 1.64 17.26
N ILE A 188 -6.01 0.51 16.78
CA ILE A 188 -6.27 -0.81 17.39
C ILE A 188 -5.61 -0.89 18.77
N ILE A 189 -4.34 -0.50 18.89
CA ILE A 189 -3.61 -0.54 20.15
C ILE A 189 -4.26 0.38 21.19
N GLN A 190 -4.65 1.59 20.81
CA GLN A 190 -5.42 2.48 21.67
C GLN A 190 -6.71 1.82 22.19
N ARG A 191 -7.46 1.19 21.28
CA ARG A 191 -8.71 0.50 21.63
C ARG A 191 -8.47 -0.65 22.60
N ILE A 192 -7.44 -1.47 22.36
CA ILE A 192 -7.07 -2.56 23.28
C ILE A 192 -6.71 -2.03 24.67
N ILE A 193 -5.92 -0.97 24.72
CA ILE A 193 -5.52 -0.36 26.00
C ILE A 193 -6.77 0.11 26.76
N ARG A 194 -7.65 0.86 26.12
CA ARG A 194 -8.87 1.35 26.74
C ARG A 194 -9.81 0.23 27.17
N ASP A 195 -9.99 -0.79 26.33
CA ASP A 195 -10.96 -1.86 26.59
C ASP A 195 -10.45 -2.88 27.63
N ARG A 196 -9.13 -3.08 27.75
CA ARG A 196 -8.57 -4.22 28.48
C ARG A 196 -7.52 -3.88 29.54
N ILE A 197 -6.93 -2.69 29.52
CA ILE A 197 -5.77 -2.34 30.35
C ILE A 197 -6.06 -1.09 31.19
N ASN A 198 -6.47 0.00 30.54
CA ASN A 198 -6.70 1.30 31.19
C ASN A 198 -8.00 1.94 30.67
N PRO A 199 -9.14 1.66 31.32
CA PRO A 199 -10.44 2.23 30.91
C PRO A 199 -10.51 3.76 30.98
N ASN A 200 -9.61 4.39 31.74
CA ASN A 200 -9.53 5.84 31.91
C ASN A 200 -8.56 6.51 30.93
N LEU A 201 -8.08 5.78 29.94
CA LEU A 201 -7.16 6.32 28.95
C LEU A 201 -7.76 7.55 28.25
N PHE A 202 -7.02 8.67 28.33
CA PHE A 202 -7.36 9.88 27.61
C PHE A 202 -6.51 10.03 26.35
N GLY A 203 -7.16 10.12 25.20
CA GLY A 203 -6.47 10.28 23.92
C GLY A 203 -5.49 9.14 23.61
N TYR A 204 -4.24 9.51 23.37
CA TYR A 204 -3.12 8.61 23.07
C TYR A 204 -2.05 8.62 24.16
N ASN A 205 -2.39 9.03 25.39
CA ASN A 205 -1.45 9.15 26.50
C ASN A 205 -1.20 7.81 27.19
N PHE A 206 -0.75 6.82 26.45
CA PHE A 206 -0.41 5.51 27.02
C PHE A 206 1.10 5.32 27.20
N THR A 207 1.43 4.54 28.21
CA THR A 207 2.82 4.21 28.59
C THR A 207 3.38 3.10 27.71
N ARG A 208 4.72 2.96 27.70
CA ARG A 208 5.40 1.84 27.03
C ARG A 208 4.95 0.47 27.56
N ASP A 209 4.67 0.35 28.86
CA ASP A 209 4.16 -0.89 29.46
C ASP A 209 2.75 -1.24 29.00
N GLU A 210 1.87 -0.23 28.85
CA GLU A 210 0.53 -0.43 28.28
C GLU A 210 0.60 -0.85 26.82
N ILE A 211 1.48 -0.23 26.03
CA ILE A 211 1.75 -0.63 24.63
C ILE A 211 2.18 -2.09 24.56
N LYS A 212 3.14 -2.50 25.39
CA LYS A 212 3.65 -3.88 25.43
C LYS A 212 2.54 -4.89 25.72
N LYS A 213 1.74 -4.63 26.75
CA LYS A 213 0.60 -5.48 27.11
C LYS A 213 -0.46 -5.52 26.00
N ALA A 214 -0.71 -4.40 25.34
CA ALA A 214 -1.65 -4.35 24.22
C ALA A 214 -1.16 -5.19 23.05
N PHE A 215 0.13 -5.18 22.73
CA PHE A 215 0.69 -6.04 21.68
C PHE A 215 0.64 -7.53 22.03
N GLU A 216 0.73 -7.92 23.29
CA GLU A 216 0.50 -9.32 23.67
C GLU A 216 -0.93 -9.76 23.29
N ILE A 217 -1.93 -8.92 23.57
CA ILE A 217 -3.33 -9.17 23.21
C ILE A 217 -3.50 -9.14 21.68
N TYR A 218 -2.97 -8.12 21.01
CA TYR A 218 -3.07 -7.98 19.56
C TYR A 218 -2.44 -9.14 18.81
N ASN A 219 -1.24 -9.56 19.20
CA ASN A 219 -0.54 -10.67 18.57
C ASN A 219 -1.23 -12.03 18.81
N ALA A 220 -1.90 -12.19 19.94
CA ALA A 220 -2.75 -13.35 20.16
C ALA A 220 -3.97 -13.30 19.21
N ASP A 221 -4.61 -12.15 19.06
CA ASP A 221 -5.80 -11.96 18.24
C ASP A 221 -5.52 -12.17 16.74
N ILE A 222 -4.39 -11.69 16.21
CA ILE A 222 -4.05 -11.92 14.79
C ILE A 222 -3.82 -13.40 14.45
N ASN A 223 -3.51 -14.24 15.43
CA ASN A 223 -3.30 -15.67 15.27
C ASN A 223 -4.57 -16.51 15.47
N THR A 224 -5.73 -15.88 15.59
CA THR A 224 -7.03 -16.57 15.69
C THR A 224 -7.83 -16.43 14.40
N ALA A 225 -8.76 -17.35 14.17
CA ALA A 225 -9.74 -17.23 13.10
C ALA A 225 -10.80 -16.17 13.41
N HIS A 226 -11.25 -16.13 14.67
CA HIS A 226 -12.22 -15.14 15.14
C HIS A 226 -11.50 -13.95 15.79
N LYS A 227 -11.34 -12.88 15.03
CA LYS A 227 -10.60 -11.71 15.48
C LYS A 227 -11.53 -10.72 16.19
N THR A 228 -11.05 -10.17 17.31
CA THR A 228 -11.76 -9.13 18.06
C THR A 228 -11.29 -7.73 17.68
N TYR A 229 -10.02 -7.58 17.46
CA TYR A 229 -9.36 -6.29 17.20
C TYR A 229 -8.72 -6.21 15.82
N ALA A 230 -8.04 -7.27 15.39
CA ALA A 230 -7.27 -7.30 14.16
C ALA A 230 -8.17 -7.32 12.92
N SER A 231 -7.61 -6.85 11.81
CA SER A 231 -8.27 -6.88 10.50
C SER A 231 -8.34 -8.29 9.92
N TYR A 232 -9.44 -8.59 9.24
CA TYR A 232 -9.64 -9.84 8.52
C TYR A 232 -9.04 -9.77 7.10
N ASN A 233 -8.82 -10.92 6.48
CA ASN A 233 -8.58 -11.10 5.04
C ASN A 233 -7.41 -10.27 4.45
N LEU A 234 -6.37 -9.97 5.22
CA LEU A 234 -5.24 -9.20 4.70
C LEU A 234 -4.60 -9.81 3.44
N PRO A 235 -4.42 -11.14 3.32
CA PRO A 235 -3.93 -11.72 2.06
C PRO A 235 -4.82 -11.41 0.86
N SER A 236 -6.14 -11.42 1.02
CA SER A 236 -7.09 -11.06 -0.05
C SER A 236 -7.00 -9.58 -0.43
N VAL A 237 -6.82 -8.70 0.56
CA VAL A 237 -6.59 -7.27 0.34
C VAL A 237 -5.32 -7.06 -0.48
N TYR A 238 -4.21 -7.68 -0.10
CA TYR A 238 -2.95 -7.57 -0.84
C TYR A 238 -3.02 -8.19 -2.24
N ALA A 239 -3.76 -9.29 -2.42
CA ALA A 239 -3.98 -9.87 -3.75
C ALA A 239 -4.66 -8.86 -4.69
N LEU A 240 -5.66 -8.11 -4.20
CA LEU A 240 -6.32 -7.08 -5.00
C LEU A 240 -5.45 -5.83 -5.19
N MET A 241 -4.77 -5.35 -4.15
CA MET A 241 -3.91 -4.15 -4.27
C MET A 241 -2.72 -4.38 -5.19
N LEU A 242 -2.01 -5.49 -5.02
CA LEU A 242 -0.79 -5.80 -5.80
C LEU A 242 -1.08 -6.18 -7.25
N THR A 243 -2.31 -6.47 -7.59
CA THR A 243 -2.77 -6.71 -8.97
C THR A 243 -3.54 -5.53 -9.54
N ASN A 244 -3.82 -4.49 -8.74
CA ASN A 244 -4.56 -3.33 -9.21
C ASN A 244 -3.79 -2.55 -10.26
N LYS A 245 -4.48 -2.22 -11.37
CA LYS A 245 -3.94 -1.37 -12.43
C LYS A 245 -3.99 0.11 -11.99
N ASP A 246 -3.07 0.89 -12.51
CA ASP A 246 -3.07 2.35 -12.44
C ASP A 246 -2.69 2.97 -11.08
N SER A 247 -2.15 2.21 -10.12
CA SER A 247 -1.72 2.78 -8.85
C SER A 247 -0.46 2.12 -8.28
N VAL A 248 0.33 2.91 -7.54
CA VAL A 248 1.45 2.39 -6.74
C VAL A 248 0.89 1.69 -5.51
N THR A 249 1.28 0.46 -5.26
CA THR A 249 0.90 -0.24 -4.03
C THR A 249 1.89 0.07 -2.91
N ARG A 250 1.37 0.50 -1.75
CA ARG A 250 2.13 0.65 -0.51
C ARG A 250 1.91 -0.57 0.36
N VAL A 251 3.00 -1.22 0.75
CA VAL A 251 3.02 -2.39 1.62
C VAL A 251 3.47 -1.97 3.01
N TYR A 252 2.65 -2.27 4.01
CA TYR A 252 2.93 -1.86 5.37
C TYR A 252 3.79 -2.88 6.13
N TYR A 253 4.80 -2.41 6.85
CA TYR A 253 5.68 -3.22 7.71
C TYR A 253 4.91 -4.16 8.64
N GLY A 254 3.91 -3.64 9.37
CA GLY A 254 3.12 -4.37 10.36
C GLY A 254 2.26 -5.49 9.81
N ASP A 255 2.06 -5.57 8.47
CA ASP A 255 1.37 -6.69 7.82
C ASP A 255 2.32 -7.86 7.53
N LEU A 256 3.62 -7.60 7.45
CA LEU A 256 4.68 -8.59 7.22
C LEU A 256 5.33 -9.05 8.53
N TYR A 257 5.64 -8.11 9.42
CA TYR A 257 6.37 -8.36 10.65
C TYR A 257 5.62 -7.79 11.87
N ARG A 258 5.82 -8.43 13.01
CA ARG A 258 5.30 -7.92 14.28
C ARG A 258 5.98 -6.61 14.65
N GLU A 259 5.18 -5.70 15.22
CA GLU A 259 5.61 -4.35 15.57
C GLU A 259 6.18 -4.22 17.00
N ASP A 260 6.02 -5.26 17.82
CA ASP A 260 6.38 -5.29 19.25
C ASP A 260 7.76 -5.89 19.54
N GLY A 261 8.55 -6.16 18.53
CA GLY A 261 9.87 -6.77 18.67
C GLY A 261 10.96 -6.01 17.93
N HIS A 262 12.15 -6.55 17.92
CA HIS A 262 13.21 -6.05 17.08
C HIS A 262 12.80 -6.07 15.61
N TYR A 263 13.29 -5.11 14.86
CA TYR A 263 12.91 -4.91 13.46
C TYR A 263 13.11 -6.17 12.62
N MET A 264 12.09 -6.58 11.87
CA MET A 264 12.06 -7.78 11.02
C MET A 264 12.31 -9.11 11.74
N ALA A 265 12.24 -9.16 13.08
CA ALA A 265 12.58 -10.36 13.84
C ALA A 265 11.50 -11.44 13.82
N LYS A 266 10.24 -11.05 13.81
CA LYS A 266 9.10 -11.99 13.88
C LYS A 266 8.08 -11.71 12.78
N LYS A 267 7.77 -12.73 12.00
CA LYS A 267 6.77 -12.66 10.93
C LYS A 267 5.35 -12.69 11.50
N THR A 268 4.43 -12.04 10.78
CA THR A 268 2.98 -12.20 10.99
C THR A 268 2.47 -13.48 10.31
N PRO A 269 1.27 -13.96 10.60
CA PRO A 269 0.64 -15.06 9.86
C PRO A 269 0.42 -14.77 8.37
N TYR A 270 0.48 -13.52 7.96
CA TYR A 270 0.24 -13.06 6.59
C TYR A 270 1.50 -12.99 5.73
N PHE A 271 2.68 -13.12 6.35
CA PHE A 271 3.96 -12.92 5.69
C PHE A 271 4.12 -13.77 4.42
N ASP A 272 3.90 -15.07 4.51
CA ASP A 272 4.17 -15.98 3.38
C ASP A 272 3.27 -15.68 2.18
N ALA A 273 2.01 -15.29 2.41
CA ALA A 273 1.09 -14.91 1.34
C ALA A 273 1.53 -13.60 0.67
N ILE A 274 1.89 -12.58 1.45
CA ILE A 274 2.31 -11.27 0.92
C ILE A 274 3.67 -11.38 0.23
N ASP A 275 4.63 -12.09 0.80
CA ASP A 275 5.94 -12.39 0.17
C ASP A 275 5.76 -13.07 -1.19
N THR A 276 4.90 -14.10 -1.25
CA THR A 276 4.62 -14.81 -2.49
C THR A 276 3.99 -13.92 -3.55
N LEU A 277 3.02 -13.09 -3.17
CA LEU A 277 2.40 -12.12 -4.08
C LEU A 277 3.38 -11.07 -4.61
N LEU A 278 4.23 -10.53 -3.74
CA LEU A 278 5.25 -9.54 -4.13
C LEU A 278 6.24 -10.10 -5.14
N ARG A 279 6.75 -11.31 -4.90
CA ARG A 279 7.68 -11.98 -5.83
C ARG A 279 7.02 -12.33 -7.15
N ALA A 280 5.81 -12.85 -7.12
CA ALA A 280 5.07 -13.26 -8.32
C ALA A 280 4.62 -12.07 -9.17
N ARG A 281 4.29 -10.94 -8.54
CA ARG A 281 3.89 -9.72 -9.22
C ARG A 281 4.89 -9.29 -10.30
N ILE A 282 6.17 -9.40 -10.02
CA ILE A 282 7.24 -9.04 -10.97
C ILE A 282 7.12 -9.85 -12.27
N LYS A 283 6.74 -11.13 -12.16
CA LYS A 283 6.68 -12.05 -13.30
C LYS A 283 5.37 -11.99 -14.07
N TYR A 284 4.26 -11.67 -13.42
CA TYR A 284 2.95 -11.94 -13.98
C TYR A 284 2.05 -10.72 -14.13
N VAL A 285 2.24 -9.65 -13.35
CA VAL A 285 1.28 -8.53 -13.31
C VAL A 285 1.62 -7.49 -14.36
N ALA A 286 0.84 -7.50 -15.44
CA ALA A 286 0.89 -6.52 -16.53
C ALA A 286 -0.39 -6.58 -17.37
N GLY A 287 -0.53 -5.64 -18.28
CA GLY A 287 -1.65 -5.59 -19.24
C GLY A 287 -2.92 -4.99 -18.66
N GLY A 288 -4.00 -5.15 -19.38
CA GLY A 288 -5.33 -4.70 -18.96
C GLY A 288 -5.85 -5.45 -17.74
N GLN A 289 -6.89 -4.92 -17.11
CA GLN A 289 -7.55 -5.52 -15.95
C GLN A 289 -9.06 -5.51 -16.16
N ASP A 290 -9.71 -6.63 -15.80
CA ASP A 290 -11.15 -6.74 -15.63
C ASP A 290 -11.49 -7.29 -14.25
N MET A 291 -12.55 -6.73 -13.65
CA MET A 291 -13.13 -7.24 -12.40
C MET A 291 -14.60 -7.53 -12.60
N GLU A 292 -15.06 -8.69 -12.09
CA GLU A 292 -16.45 -9.12 -12.20
C GLU A 292 -16.93 -9.72 -10.88
N VAL A 293 -18.20 -9.50 -10.55
CA VAL A 293 -18.91 -10.26 -9.52
C VAL A 293 -19.73 -11.34 -10.19
N LYS A 294 -19.42 -12.60 -9.89
CA LYS A 294 -20.19 -13.77 -10.30
C LYS A 294 -21.22 -14.06 -9.24
N LYS A 295 -22.49 -13.81 -9.50
CA LYS A 295 -23.58 -14.11 -8.55
C LYS A 295 -23.80 -15.61 -8.43
N VAL A 296 -23.99 -16.06 -7.20
CA VAL A 296 -24.31 -17.45 -6.83
C VAL A 296 -25.41 -17.39 -5.77
N GLY A 297 -26.67 -17.55 -6.16
CA GLY A 297 -27.80 -17.32 -5.27
C GLY A 297 -27.84 -15.86 -4.77
N ASN A 298 -27.86 -15.71 -3.45
CA ASN A 298 -27.78 -14.42 -2.78
C ASN A 298 -26.34 -13.95 -2.51
N ASP A 299 -25.36 -14.74 -2.91
CA ASP A 299 -23.94 -14.54 -2.66
C ASP A 299 -23.15 -14.32 -3.96
N GLY A 300 -21.85 -14.34 -3.91
CA GLY A 300 -21.04 -14.19 -5.11
C GLY A 300 -19.56 -14.42 -4.90
N LEU A 301 -18.87 -14.44 -6.03
CA LEU A 301 -17.42 -14.46 -6.14
C LEU A 301 -16.96 -13.23 -6.91
N LEU A 302 -15.95 -12.56 -6.39
CA LEU A 302 -15.24 -11.51 -7.10
C LEU A 302 -14.10 -12.14 -7.89
N THR A 303 -14.00 -11.83 -9.16
CA THR A 303 -12.81 -12.13 -9.98
C THR A 303 -12.13 -10.84 -10.40
N SER A 304 -10.80 -10.82 -10.34
CA SER A 304 -9.95 -9.73 -10.84
C SER A 304 -8.82 -10.34 -11.66
N VAL A 305 -8.71 -9.96 -12.92
CA VAL A 305 -7.77 -10.55 -13.86
C VAL A 305 -6.89 -9.49 -14.49
N ARG A 306 -5.57 -9.70 -14.46
CA ARG A 306 -4.59 -9.00 -15.30
C ARG A 306 -4.24 -9.91 -16.46
N TYR A 307 -4.31 -9.38 -17.68
CA TYR A 307 -4.20 -10.20 -18.89
C TYR A 307 -2.80 -10.51 -19.38
N GLY A 308 -1.80 -9.82 -18.86
CA GLY A 308 -0.42 -9.88 -19.34
C GLY A 308 -0.12 -8.81 -20.38
N LYS A 309 1.13 -8.52 -20.58
CA LYS A 309 1.63 -7.50 -21.51
C LYS A 309 1.19 -7.81 -22.94
N GLY A 310 0.67 -6.81 -23.64
CA GLY A 310 0.16 -6.95 -24.98
C GLY A 310 -1.31 -7.39 -25.09
N ALA A 311 -2.02 -7.56 -23.97
CA ALA A 311 -3.46 -7.76 -23.92
C ALA A 311 -4.10 -6.73 -22.99
N ASN A 312 -5.04 -5.93 -23.49
CA ASN A 312 -5.72 -4.87 -22.75
C ASN A 312 -7.12 -5.28 -22.28
N ASN A 313 -7.68 -6.29 -22.90
CA ASN A 313 -9.01 -6.82 -22.61
C ASN A 313 -9.09 -8.32 -22.90
N ARG A 314 -10.21 -8.94 -22.53
CA ARG A 314 -10.44 -10.39 -22.69
C ARG A 314 -10.48 -10.89 -24.14
N THR A 315 -10.66 -10.02 -25.11
CA THR A 315 -10.78 -10.41 -26.55
C THR A 315 -9.46 -10.30 -27.30
N ASP A 316 -8.45 -9.67 -26.72
CA ASP A 316 -7.14 -9.51 -27.35
C ASP A 316 -6.42 -10.85 -27.49
N TRP A 317 -5.78 -11.05 -28.64
CA TRP A 317 -5.01 -12.27 -28.89
C TRP A 317 -3.67 -12.30 -28.17
N GLY A 318 -3.16 -11.14 -27.79
CA GLY A 318 -1.86 -10.98 -27.17
C GLY A 318 -0.69 -11.40 -28.04
N THR A 319 0.45 -11.59 -27.43
CA THR A 319 1.70 -12.05 -28.04
C THR A 319 2.15 -13.38 -27.40
N ALA A 320 3.24 -13.95 -27.86
CA ALA A 320 3.86 -15.11 -27.20
C ALA A 320 4.30 -14.78 -25.76
N GLU A 321 4.75 -13.55 -25.52
CA GLU A 321 5.10 -13.05 -24.19
C GLU A 321 3.89 -12.96 -23.27
N THR A 322 2.73 -12.53 -23.78
CA THR A 322 1.48 -12.44 -23.01
C THR A 322 1.12 -13.78 -22.36
N ARG A 323 1.34 -14.90 -23.04
CA ARG A 323 0.94 -16.24 -22.58
C ARG A 323 1.63 -16.70 -21.30
N THR A 324 2.80 -16.19 -20.98
CA THR A 324 3.52 -16.54 -19.73
C THR A 324 3.30 -15.51 -18.63
N GLN A 325 2.48 -14.50 -18.88
CA GLN A 325 2.13 -13.44 -17.94
C GLN A 325 0.64 -13.48 -17.62
N GLY A 326 0.19 -12.56 -16.78
CA GLY A 326 -1.19 -12.49 -16.31
C GLY A 326 -1.38 -13.15 -14.95
N MET A 327 -2.36 -12.67 -14.21
CA MET A 327 -2.69 -13.16 -12.87
C MET A 327 -4.19 -13.00 -12.64
N GLY A 328 -4.83 -14.07 -12.18
CA GLY A 328 -6.25 -14.06 -11.83
C GLY A 328 -6.44 -14.26 -10.33
N VAL A 329 -7.27 -13.40 -9.74
CA VAL A 329 -7.72 -13.50 -8.35
C VAL A 329 -9.20 -13.87 -8.35
N ILE A 330 -9.55 -14.91 -7.61
CA ILE A 330 -10.94 -15.31 -7.35
C ILE A 330 -11.16 -15.38 -5.85
N MET A 331 -12.22 -14.74 -5.35
CA MET A 331 -12.44 -14.64 -3.93
C MET A 331 -13.89 -14.44 -3.54
N THR A 332 -14.23 -14.80 -2.30
CA THR A 332 -15.44 -14.38 -1.61
C THR A 332 -15.09 -13.91 -0.19
N ASN A 333 -15.90 -13.03 0.36
CA ASN A 333 -15.81 -12.56 1.74
C ASN A 333 -16.79 -13.26 2.69
N ASN A 334 -17.45 -14.32 2.22
CA ASN A 334 -18.37 -15.13 3.01
C ASN A 334 -17.74 -16.49 3.33
N TYR A 335 -17.47 -16.75 4.62
CA TYR A 335 -16.90 -18.02 5.08
C TYR A 335 -17.88 -19.21 4.97
N ASP A 336 -19.19 -18.92 4.87
CA ASP A 336 -20.23 -19.95 4.66
C ASP A 336 -20.54 -20.20 3.18
N PHE A 337 -19.81 -19.56 2.26
CA PHE A 337 -20.03 -19.71 0.82
C PHE A 337 -19.90 -21.16 0.37
N ARG A 338 -20.89 -21.63 -0.40
CA ARG A 338 -20.88 -22.94 -1.04
C ARG A 338 -21.45 -22.85 -2.45
N LEU A 339 -20.79 -23.50 -3.39
CA LEU A 339 -21.38 -23.81 -4.70
C LEU A 339 -22.26 -25.05 -4.59
N GLY A 340 -23.36 -25.07 -5.32
CA GLY A 340 -24.14 -26.31 -5.50
C GLY A 340 -23.30 -27.38 -6.22
N SER A 341 -23.63 -28.67 -6.00
CA SER A 341 -22.85 -29.78 -6.53
C SER A 341 -22.66 -29.78 -8.05
N ASN A 342 -23.59 -29.17 -8.78
CA ASN A 342 -23.58 -29.07 -10.25
C ASN A 342 -23.30 -27.62 -10.72
N GLU A 343 -23.02 -26.71 -9.81
CA GLU A 343 -22.70 -25.32 -10.17
C GLU A 343 -21.21 -25.17 -10.47
N THR A 344 -20.93 -24.32 -11.44
CA THR A 344 -19.57 -23.92 -11.76
C THR A 344 -19.52 -22.40 -11.94
N VAL A 345 -18.35 -21.84 -11.65
CA VAL A 345 -18.03 -20.44 -11.95
C VAL A 345 -16.79 -20.37 -12.81
N THR A 346 -16.71 -19.34 -13.63
CA THR A 346 -15.56 -19.14 -14.52
C THR A 346 -14.84 -17.85 -14.18
N MET A 347 -13.51 -17.88 -14.31
CA MET A 347 -12.65 -16.70 -14.33
C MET A 347 -12.01 -16.62 -15.71
N ASN A 348 -12.30 -15.54 -16.45
CA ASN A 348 -11.81 -15.37 -17.80
C ASN A 348 -10.43 -14.73 -17.80
N MET A 349 -9.40 -15.52 -18.16
CA MET A 349 -8.01 -15.08 -18.24
C MET A 349 -7.70 -14.37 -19.57
N GLY A 350 -8.69 -14.26 -20.46
CA GLY A 350 -8.56 -13.65 -21.78
C GLY A 350 -8.21 -14.66 -22.88
N ARG A 351 -8.60 -14.31 -24.11
CA ARG A 351 -8.36 -15.13 -25.31
C ARG A 351 -6.86 -15.39 -25.57
N ALA A 352 -6.00 -14.47 -25.16
CA ALA A 352 -4.55 -14.67 -25.22
C ALA A 352 -4.10 -15.95 -24.52
N HIS A 353 -4.83 -16.38 -23.49
CA HIS A 353 -4.55 -17.54 -22.65
C HIS A 353 -5.39 -18.79 -22.96
N ARG A 354 -5.90 -18.90 -24.18
CA ARG A 354 -6.70 -20.07 -24.62
C ARG A 354 -5.91 -21.36 -24.52
N ASN A 355 -6.60 -22.45 -24.12
CA ASN A 355 -6.02 -23.79 -24.02
C ASN A 355 -4.69 -23.86 -23.25
N GLN A 356 -4.57 -23.08 -22.18
CA GLN A 356 -3.33 -22.93 -21.45
C GLN A 356 -3.42 -23.52 -20.04
N LEU A 357 -2.34 -24.15 -19.58
CA LEU A 357 -2.24 -24.69 -18.23
C LEU A 357 -1.97 -23.57 -17.23
N TYR A 358 -2.74 -23.57 -16.16
CA TYR A 358 -2.64 -22.66 -15.03
C TYR A 358 -2.39 -23.42 -13.73
N ARG A 359 -1.79 -22.76 -12.79
CA ARG A 359 -1.54 -23.25 -11.45
C ARG A 359 -1.93 -22.22 -10.38
N PRO A 360 -2.27 -22.66 -9.17
CA PRO A 360 -2.42 -21.72 -8.06
C PRO A 360 -1.06 -21.14 -7.65
N LEU A 361 -1.09 -19.88 -7.27
CA LEU A 361 -0.04 -19.17 -6.54
C LEU A 361 -0.36 -19.15 -5.05
N LEU A 362 -1.62 -18.82 -4.72
CA LEU A 362 -2.23 -18.91 -3.41
C LEU A 362 -3.50 -19.74 -3.55
N LEU A 363 -3.76 -20.60 -2.59
CA LEU A 363 -4.97 -21.40 -2.55
C LEU A 363 -5.45 -21.58 -1.11
N THR A 364 -6.70 -21.20 -0.86
CA THR A 364 -7.35 -21.41 0.44
C THR A 364 -7.54 -22.89 0.72
N THR A 365 -7.11 -23.30 1.89
CA THR A 365 -7.37 -24.62 2.49
C THR A 365 -8.17 -24.45 3.78
N LYS A 366 -8.60 -25.53 4.39
CA LYS A 366 -9.28 -25.48 5.69
C LYS A 366 -8.42 -24.87 6.79
N ASP A 367 -7.11 -25.12 6.73
CA ASP A 367 -6.16 -24.74 7.77
C ASP A 367 -5.43 -23.42 7.53
N GLY A 368 -5.58 -22.81 6.36
CA GLY A 368 -4.91 -21.57 5.98
C GLY A 368 -4.73 -21.43 4.48
N LEU A 369 -3.80 -20.58 4.07
CA LEU A 369 -3.40 -20.40 2.68
C LEU A 369 -2.20 -21.27 2.35
N ALA A 370 -2.33 -22.12 1.33
CA ALA A 370 -1.18 -22.73 0.68
C ALA A 370 -0.54 -21.74 -0.29
N THR A 371 0.78 -21.70 -0.30
CA THR A 371 1.58 -20.83 -1.18
C THR A 371 2.47 -21.67 -2.09
N TYR A 372 2.47 -21.34 -3.39
CA TYR A 372 3.25 -22.06 -4.40
C TYR A 372 4.01 -21.04 -5.25
N LEU A 373 5.27 -20.80 -4.90
CA LEU A 373 6.06 -19.80 -5.62
C LEU A 373 6.45 -20.25 -7.03
N ASN A 374 6.78 -21.52 -7.20
CA ASN A 374 7.25 -22.09 -8.47
C ASN A 374 6.29 -23.14 -9.03
N ASP A 375 6.37 -23.40 -10.34
CA ASP A 375 5.56 -24.42 -11.00
C ASP A 375 5.80 -25.82 -10.41
N SER A 376 7.03 -26.13 -10.02
CA SER A 376 7.43 -27.42 -9.42
C SER A 376 6.84 -27.67 -8.03
N ASP A 377 6.39 -26.62 -7.35
CA ASP A 377 5.88 -26.71 -5.99
C ASP A 377 4.41 -27.17 -5.96
N VAL A 378 3.73 -27.16 -7.11
CA VAL A 378 2.30 -27.40 -7.22
C VAL A 378 2.00 -28.86 -7.51
N PRO A 379 1.16 -29.53 -6.68
CA PRO A 379 0.64 -30.86 -7.01
C PRO A 379 -0.13 -30.86 -8.33
N SER A 380 0.07 -31.87 -9.17
CA SER A 380 -0.51 -31.94 -10.52
C SER A 380 -2.03 -31.92 -10.54
N ASN A 381 -2.69 -32.42 -9.51
CA ASN A 381 -4.15 -32.40 -9.37
C ASN A 381 -4.74 -31.02 -9.11
N LEU A 382 -3.92 -30.03 -8.78
CA LEU A 382 -4.35 -28.63 -8.61
C LEU A 382 -4.22 -27.81 -9.91
N LEU A 383 -3.61 -28.37 -10.94
CA LEU A 383 -3.48 -27.69 -12.23
C LEU A 383 -4.85 -27.62 -12.93
N LYS A 384 -5.11 -26.49 -13.60
CA LYS A 384 -6.32 -26.26 -14.40
C LYS A 384 -5.93 -25.79 -15.80
N ARG A 385 -6.76 -26.12 -16.77
CA ARG A 385 -6.57 -25.65 -18.15
C ARG A 385 -7.72 -24.72 -18.54
N THR A 386 -7.36 -23.60 -19.13
CA THR A 386 -8.36 -22.70 -19.74
C THR A 386 -8.99 -23.34 -20.97
N ASP A 387 -10.23 -23.00 -21.24
CA ASP A 387 -10.90 -23.34 -22.49
C ASP A 387 -10.39 -22.49 -23.67
N TRP A 388 -11.05 -22.63 -24.83
CA TRP A 388 -10.73 -21.86 -26.04
C TRP A 388 -10.94 -20.34 -25.88
N ASN A 389 -11.78 -19.93 -24.96
CA ASN A 389 -12.05 -18.51 -24.67
C ASN A 389 -11.20 -17.96 -23.53
N GLY A 390 -10.33 -18.77 -22.93
CA GLY A 390 -9.48 -18.39 -21.81
C GLY A 390 -10.15 -18.50 -20.44
N ASN A 391 -11.25 -19.24 -20.32
CA ASN A 391 -11.93 -19.44 -19.04
C ASN A 391 -11.27 -20.54 -18.21
N LEU A 392 -10.95 -20.26 -16.98
CA LEU A 392 -10.76 -21.26 -15.91
C LEU A 392 -12.10 -21.56 -15.27
N THR A 393 -12.42 -22.85 -15.09
CA THR A 393 -13.67 -23.30 -14.49
C THR A 393 -13.41 -23.87 -13.09
N PHE A 394 -14.25 -23.47 -12.14
CA PHE A 394 -14.20 -23.86 -10.74
C PHE A 394 -15.53 -24.47 -10.32
N ASN A 395 -15.49 -25.57 -9.60
CA ASN A 395 -16.65 -26.27 -9.06
C ASN A 395 -16.68 -26.20 -7.52
N ALA A 396 -17.64 -26.86 -6.89
CA ALA A 396 -17.83 -26.85 -5.46
C ALA A 396 -16.65 -27.40 -4.64
N ASN A 397 -15.79 -28.25 -5.23
CA ASN A 397 -14.57 -28.73 -4.58
C ASN A 397 -13.41 -27.74 -4.70
N ASP A 398 -13.46 -26.85 -5.68
CA ASP A 398 -12.41 -25.86 -5.93
C ASP A 398 -12.60 -24.59 -5.10
N VAL A 399 -13.85 -24.16 -4.88
CA VAL A 399 -14.18 -22.90 -4.22
C VAL A 399 -15.22 -23.13 -3.12
N PHE A 400 -14.83 -22.87 -1.90
CA PHE A 400 -15.68 -23.02 -0.70
C PHE A 400 -15.23 -22.02 0.37
N GLY A 401 -16.17 -21.48 1.11
CA GLY A 401 -15.85 -20.57 2.22
C GLY A 401 -15.21 -21.31 3.39
N VAL A 402 -14.28 -20.67 4.04
CA VAL A 402 -13.63 -21.13 5.28
C VAL A 402 -13.43 -19.97 6.23
N GLU A 403 -13.22 -20.30 7.49
CA GLU A 403 -12.77 -19.34 8.49
C GLU A 403 -11.49 -19.89 9.15
N ASN A 404 -10.38 -19.25 8.85
CA ASN A 404 -9.07 -19.56 9.42
C ASN A 404 -8.30 -18.28 9.74
N VAL A 405 -7.06 -18.41 10.18
CA VAL A 405 -6.24 -17.25 10.60
C VAL A 405 -6.06 -16.21 9.49
N GLN A 406 -5.91 -16.65 8.24
CA GLN A 406 -5.59 -15.77 7.11
C GLN A 406 -6.81 -15.35 6.29
N VAL A 407 -7.85 -16.18 6.24
CA VAL A 407 -9.01 -16.01 5.37
C VAL A 407 -10.31 -16.27 6.15
N SER A 408 -11.24 -15.34 6.00
CA SER A 408 -12.65 -15.50 6.37
C SER A 408 -13.46 -15.32 5.09
N GLY A 409 -13.63 -16.39 4.34
CA GLY A 409 -14.13 -16.43 2.98
C GLY A 409 -13.33 -17.42 2.13
N TYR A 410 -12.91 -17.00 0.95
CA TYR A 410 -12.05 -17.77 0.05
C TYR A 410 -11.11 -16.83 -0.72
N LEU A 411 -9.90 -17.30 -0.98
CA LEU A 411 -8.93 -16.66 -1.86
C LEU A 411 -8.23 -17.73 -2.70
N GLY A 412 -8.26 -17.56 -4.02
CA GLY A 412 -7.43 -18.26 -4.98
C GLY A 412 -6.74 -17.26 -5.90
N VAL A 413 -5.44 -17.44 -6.10
CA VAL A 413 -4.66 -16.64 -7.05
C VAL A 413 -3.99 -17.58 -8.03
N TRP A 414 -4.18 -17.31 -9.32
CA TRP A 414 -3.82 -18.22 -10.42
C TRP A 414 -2.91 -17.55 -11.43
N VAL A 415 -1.88 -18.26 -11.86
CA VAL A 415 -0.89 -17.80 -12.84
C VAL A 415 -0.65 -18.89 -13.91
N PRO A 416 -0.23 -18.50 -15.13
CA PRO A 416 0.09 -19.47 -16.17
C PRO A 416 1.34 -20.27 -15.83
N VAL A 417 1.38 -21.52 -16.23
CA VAL A 417 2.55 -22.41 -16.15
C VAL A 417 3.54 -22.07 -17.28
N GLY A 418 4.83 -22.16 -17.00
CA GLY A 418 5.89 -22.02 -18.00
C GLY A 418 6.56 -20.66 -18.04
N ALA A 419 6.34 -19.80 -17.05
CA ALA A 419 7.08 -18.54 -16.94
C ALA A 419 8.55 -18.80 -16.65
N LYS A 420 9.45 -18.08 -17.35
CA LYS A 420 10.90 -18.17 -17.10
C LYS A 420 11.23 -17.65 -15.71
N ALA A 421 12.27 -18.20 -15.09
CA ALA A 421 12.71 -17.81 -13.76
C ALA A 421 13.00 -16.30 -13.64
N ASN A 422 13.61 -15.72 -14.69
CA ASN A 422 13.98 -14.31 -14.76
C ASN A 422 12.97 -13.44 -15.51
N GLN A 423 11.71 -13.92 -15.71
CA GLN A 423 10.67 -13.11 -16.35
C GLN A 423 10.37 -11.87 -15.53
N ASP A 424 10.31 -10.73 -16.22
CA ASP A 424 9.93 -9.44 -15.65
C ASP A 424 8.86 -8.80 -16.53
N ALA A 425 7.63 -8.75 -16.02
CA ALA A 425 6.47 -8.20 -16.71
C ALA A 425 6.29 -6.70 -16.45
N ARG A 426 7.10 -6.09 -15.60
CA ARG A 426 6.97 -4.70 -15.21
C ARG A 426 7.16 -3.76 -16.41
N THR A 427 6.37 -2.70 -16.43
CA THR A 427 6.45 -1.65 -17.46
C THR A 427 7.50 -0.63 -17.07
N GLN A 428 8.43 -0.36 -17.99
CA GLN A 428 9.42 0.69 -17.81
C GLN A 428 8.79 2.07 -18.08
N PRO A 429 9.12 3.08 -17.27
CA PRO A 429 8.61 4.44 -17.48
C PRO A 429 9.18 5.06 -18.76
N SER A 430 8.42 5.98 -19.34
CA SER A 430 8.82 6.71 -20.55
C SER A 430 9.91 7.73 -20.27
N ASN A 431 10.90 7.82 -21.16
CA ASN A 431 11.95 8.86 -21.12
C ASN A 431 11.51 10.20 -21.77
N ARG A 432 10.22 10.40 -22.02
CA ARG A 432 9.68 11.59 -22.65
C ARG A 432 8.63 12.25 -21.75
N ALA A 433 8.52 13.55 -21.87
CA ALA A 433 7.43 14.31 -21.25
C ALA A 433 6.07 13.87 -21.82
N ASN A 434 5.05 13.98 -20.99
CA ASN A 434 3.67 13.79 -21.41
C ASN A 434 3.18 15.01 -22.23
N SER A 435 2.54 14.77 -23.37
CA SER A 435 2.08 15.84 -24.27
C SER A 435 0.98 16.71 -23.68
N ASP A 436 0.22 16.23 -22.72
CA ASP A 436 -0.83 16.98 -22.01
C ASP A 436 -0.30 17.74 -20.78
N GLY A 437 1.02 17.68 -20.53
CA GLY A 437 1.67 18.34 -19.41
C GLY A 437 1.50 17.65 -18.07
N GLN A 438 0.85 16.50 -18.00
CA GLN A 438 0.80 15.68 -16.79
C GLN A 438 2.17 15.04 -16.51
N VAL A 439 2.54 14.94 -15.23
CA VAL A 439 3.85 14.41 -14.83
C VAL A 439 3.97 12.92 -15.17
N TYR A 440 2.92 12.13 -14.91
CA TYR A 440 2.91 10.70 -15.21
C TYR A 440 2.24 10.42 -16.55
N LYS A 441 2.94 9.67 -17.41
CA LYS A 441 2.51 9.36 -18.77
C LYS A 441 1.78 8.03 -18.90
N SER A 442 2.14 7.05 -18.08
CA SER A 442 1.66 5.67 -18.17
C SER A 442 1.26 5.14 -16.81
N SER A 443 -0.02 4.82 -16.64
CA SER A 443 -0.51 4.14 -15.44
C SER A 443 0.15 2.77 -15.24
N ALA A 444 0.54 2.08 -16.31
CA ALA A 444 1.23 0.81 -16.25
C ALA A 444 2.63 0.92 -15.63
N ALA A 445 3.31 2.06 -15.79
CA ALA A 445 4.57 2.31 -15.10
C ALA A 445 4.35 2.51 -13.58
N LEU A 446 3.24 3.12 -13.18
CA LEU A 446 2.88 3.29 -11.76
C LEU A 446 2.51 1.96 -11.10
N ASP A 447 1.70 1.14 -11.74
CA ASP A 447 1.31 -0.16 -11.17
C ASP A 447 2.45 -1.19 -11.15
N SER A 448 3.59 -0.85 -11.76
CA SER A 448 4.85 -1.59 -11.65
C SER A 448 5.71 -1.15 -10.48
N GLN A 449 5.33 -0.09 -9.76
CA GLN A 449 6.02 0.39 -8.57
C GLN A 449 5.43 -0.21 -7.30
N VAL A 450 6.29 -0.40 -6.30
CA VAL A 450 5.90 -0.81 -4.94
C VAL A 450 6.61 0.07 -3.94
N MET A 451 5.85 0.69 -3.06
CA MET A 451 6.37 1.36 -1.89
C MET A 451 6.34 0.41 -0.69
N TYR A 452 7.46 0.21 -0.04
CA TYR A 452 7.52 -0.46 1.26
C TYR A 452 7.52 0.59 2.37
N GLU A 453 6.46 0.66 3.15
CA GLU A 453 6.43 1.45 4.38
C GLU A 453 7.20 0.72 5.46
N ALA A 454 8.45 1.14 5.64
CA ALA A 454 9.44 0.39 6.41
C ALA A 454 9.28 0.55 7.91
N PHE A 455 8.47 1.49 8.39
CA PHE A 455 8.37 1.73 9.82
C PHE A 455 6.98 1.46 10.39
N SER A 456 6.95 1.29 11.69
CA SER A 456 5.76 1.27 12.52
C SER A 456 5.96 2.20 13.71
N ASN A 457 4.85 2.73 14.23
CA ASN A 457 4.89 3.58 15.44
C ASN A 457 5.36 2.85 16.70
N PHE A 458 5.41 1.52 16.67
CA PHE A 458 5.61 0.71 17.89
C PHE A 458 6.83 -0.22 17.80
N GLN A 459 7.80 0.11 16.99
CA GLN A 459 9.04 -0.68 16.92
C GLN A 459 9.75 -0.70 18.27
N ALA A 460 10.34 -1.84 18.59
CA ALA A 460 11.11 -1.96 19.81
C ALA A 460 12.32 -1.02 19.80
N PHE A 461 12.57 -0.41 20.92
CA PHE A 461 13.73 0.43 21.12
C PHE A 461 14.94 -0.45 21.44
N ALA A 462 16.00 -0.27 20.68
CA ALA A 462 17.27 -0.98 20.84
C ALA A 462 18.37 0.04 21.15
N ASP A 463 18.14 0.90 22.16
CA ASP A 463 18.99 2.05 22.48
C ASP A 463 20.47 1.67 22.70
N ASP A 464 20.72 0.46 23.19
CA ASP A 464 22.04 -0.12 23.45
C ASP A 464 22.53 -1.07 22.34
N GLN A 465 21.74 -1.28 21.28
CA GLN A 465 22.01 -2.25 20.22
C GLN A 465 21.82 -1.61 18.84
N PRO A 466 22.72 -0.72 18.41
CA PRO A 466 22.57 0.01 17.15
C PRO A 466 22.44 -0.88 15.88
N GLU A 467 22.97 -2.09 15.94
CA GLU A 467 22.87 -3.06 14.83
C GLU A 467 21.43 -3.56 14.60
N LEU A 468 20.52 -3.39 15.55
CA LEU A 468 19.10 -3.75 15.47
C LEU A 468 18.21 -2.58 15.05
N TYR A 469 18.76 -1.39 14.85
CA TYR A 469 18.01 -0.24 14.35
C TYR A 469 17.47 -0.51 12.96
N MET A 470 16.26 -0.01 12.69
CA MET A 470 15.52 -0.22 11.45
C MET A 470 16.42 -0.05 10.20
N ASN A 471 17.09 1.07 10.08
CA ASN A 471 17.91 1.40 8.91
C ASN A 471 19.06 0.41 8.70
N ARG A 472 19.69 -0.04 9.77
CA ARG A 472 20.77 -1.02 9.71
C ARG A 472 20.28 -2.42 9.34
N VAL A 473 19.11 -2.80 9.85
CA VAL A 473 18.49 -4.07 9.49
C VAL A 473 18.03 -4.05 8.04
N LEU A 474 17.41 -2.95 7.59
CA LEU A 474 17.01 -2.78 6.18
C LEU A 474 18.21 -2.89 5.22
N ALA A 475 19.31 -2.24 5.56
CA ALA A 475 20.54 -2.31 4.75
C ALA A 475 21.04 -3.74 4.55
N LYS A 476 20.84 -4.63 5.51
CA LYS A 476 21.18 -6.06 5.41
C LYS A 476 20.15 -6.88 4.61
N HIS A 477 18.98 -6.31 4.28
CA HIS A 477 17.87 -7.00 3.62
C HIS A 477 17.55 -6.41 2.24
N THR A 478 18.48 -5.71 1.62
CA THR A 478 18.31 -5.13 0.28
C THR A 478 17.97 -6.16 -0.78
N ASP A 479 18.54 -7.37 -0.70
CA ASP A 479 18.22 -8.48 -1.61
C ASP A 479 16.75 -8.93 -1.48
N LEU A 480 16.19 -8.91 -0.26
CA LEU A 480 14.79 -9.19 -0.03
C LEU A 480 13.89 -8.12 -0.65
N LEU A 481 14.21 -6.84 -0.42
CA LEU A 481 13.48 -5.72 -1.01
C LEU A 481 13.51 -5.79 -2.55
N LYS A 482 14.65 -6.12 -3.12
CA LYS A 482 14.79 -6.34 -4.57
C LYS A 482 13.94 -7.51 -5.05
N ALA A 483 13.94 -8.63 -4.32
CA ALA A 483 13.12 -9.81 -4.65
C ALA A 483 11.61 -9.52 -4.57
N TRP A 484 11.19 -8.59 -3.72
CA TRP A 484 9.81 -8.09 -3.63
C TRP A 484 9.46 -7.07 -4.72
N GLY A 485 10.45 -6.58 -5.48
CA GLY A 485 10.24 -5.53 -6.47
C GLY A 485 9.95 -4.17 -5.83
N VAL A 486 10.44 -3.93 -4.62
CA VAL A 486 10.34 -2.64 -3.94
C VAL A 486 11.11 -1.59 -4.73
N THR A 487 10.45 -0.50 -5.05
CA THR A 487 11.02 0.62 -5.84
C THR A 487 11.16 1.89 -5.02
N SER A 488 10.46 1.99 -3.90
CA SER A 488 10.62 3.07 -2.93
C SER A 488 10.41 2.56 -1.51
N VAL A 489 11.10 3.18 -0.56
CA VAL A 489 11.01 2.87 0.87
C VAL A 489 10.52 4.11 1.61
N GLY A 490 9.39 3.98 2.30
CA GLY A 490 8.86 5.01 3.18
C GLY A 490 9.51 4.90 4.55
N LEU A 491 10.20 5.95 4.97
CA LEU A 491 10.87 6.05 6.27
C LEU A 491 10.11 7.01 7.19
N PRO A 492 10.23 6.87 8.51
CA PRO A 492 9.75 7.88 9.45
C PRO A 492 10.54 9.18 9.30
N PRO A 493 10.10 10.29 9.91
CA PRO A 493 10.93 11.49 10.00
C PRO A 493 12.31 11.18 10.58
N GLN A 494 13.37 11.76 9.99
CA GLN A 494 14.77 11.39 10.25
C GLN A 494 15.51 12.40 11.13
N TYR A 495 14.80 13.31 11.79
CA TYR A 495 15.35 14.30 12.71
C TYR A 495 15.15 13.91 14.18
N VAL A 496 15.80 14.63 15.07
CA VAL A 496 15.75 14.36 16.52
C VAL A 496 14.33 14.50 17.05
N SER A 497 13.89 13.44 17.73
CA SER A 497 12.60 13.43 18.43
C SER A 497 12.67 14.15 19.77
N SER A 498 11.59 14.83 20.12
CA SER A 498 11.36 15.35 21.48
C SER A 498 11.28 14.21 22.49
N LYS A 499 11.85 14.45 23.66
CA LYS A 499 11.91 13.50 24.78
C LYS A 499 10.96 13.85 25.93
N ASP A 500 10.02 14.77 25.71
CA ASP A 500 9.14 15.24 26.79
C ASP A 500 8.17 14.18 27.33
N GLY A 501 7.87 13.14 26.54
CA GLY A 501 7.03 12.01 26.95
C GLY A 501 5.55 12.35 27.14
N THR A 502 5.10 13.54 26.73
CA THR A 502 3.71 14.00 26.93
C THR A 502 2.76 13.57 25.81
N PHE A 503 3.33 13.24 24.65
CA PHE A 503 2.58 12.78 23.46
C PHE A 503 3.00 11.37 23.08
N LEU A 504 2.12 10.64 22.40
CA LEU A 504 2.44 9.34 21.85
C LEU A 504 3.75 9.37 21.06
N ASP A 505 3.91 10.32 20.15
CA ASP A 505 5.07 10.41 19.27
C ASP A 505 6.38 10.59 20.01
N SER A 506 6.39 11.38 21.11
CA SER A 506 7.56 11.50 21.98
C SER A 506 7.77 10.28 22.87
N THR A 507 6.69 9.59 23.28
CA THR A 507 6.76 8.35 24.07
C THR A 507 7.39 7.21 23.29
N ILE A 508 7.06 7.09 22.02
CA ILE A 508 7.54 6.02 21.13
C ILE A 508 8.74 6.45 20.26
N ASP A 509 9.14 7.71 20.34
CA ASP A 509 10.35 8.24 19.71
C ASP A 509 10.37 8.02 18.18
N ASN A 510 9.26 8.34 17.51
CA ASN A 510 9.08 8.07 16.09
C ASN A 510 9.47 9.22 15.15
N GLY A 511 9.90 10.36 15.68
CA GLY A 511 10.35 11.52 14.94
C GLY A 511 9.25 12.54 14.55
N TYR A 512 7.97 12.23 14.73
CA TYR A 512 6.90 13.20 14.44
C TYR A 512 6.84 14.34 15.45
N ALA A 513 7.13 14.08 16.74
CA ALA A 513 7.39 15.13 17.72
C ALA A 513 8.90 15.46 17.69
N PHE A 514 9.29 16.51 17.01
CA PHE A 514 10.71 16.85 16.83
C PHE A 514 11.19 18.00 17.75
N ASP A 515 12.46 17.96 18.12
CA ASP A 515 13.16 19.07 18.77
C ASP A 515 13.81 20.00 17.75
N ASP A 516 14.55 19.44 16.80
CA ASP A 516 15.24 20.17 15.74
C ASP A 516 15.15 19.45 14.42
N ARG A 517 14.63 20.13 13.39
CA ARG A 517 14.47 19.58 12.04
C ARG A 517 15.76 19.51 11.23
N TYR A 518 16.80 20.19 11.67
CA TYR A 518 18.12 20.18 11.03
C TYR A 518 19.12 19.31 11.77
N ASP A 519 18.77 18.82 12.94
CA ASP A 519 19.58 17.84 13.67
C ASP A 519 19.12 16.42 13.33
N MET A 520 20.02 15.70 12.67
CA MET A 520 19.82 14.30 12.26
C MET A 520 20.38 13.33 13.31
N ALA A 521 20.46 13.73 14.57
CA ALA A 521 20.95 12.87 15.63
C ALA A 521 20.06 11.63 15.80
N LEU A 522 20.66 10.62 16.30
CA LEU A 522 20.20 9.25 16.25
C LEU A 522 19.10 8.97 17.26
N SER A 523 17.91 8.64 16.78
CA SER A 523 17.00 7.78 17.53
C SER A 523 17.11 6.33 17.02
N PRO A 524 16.73 5.33 17.82
CA PRO A 524 16.70 3.94 17.35
C PRO A 524 15.87 3.70 16.09
N VAL A 525 14.87 4.57 15.85
CA VAL A 525 13.99 4.51 14.68
C VAL A 525 14.52 5.33 13.51
N SER A 526 15.32 6.36 13.76
CA SER A 526 15.75 7.36 12.79
C SER A 526 17.26 7.42 12.53
N TYR A 527 18.03 6.38 12.85
CA TYR A 527 19.46 6.33 12.58
C TYR A 527 19.71 6.42 11.06
N THR A 528 20.22 7.55 10.63
CA THR A 528 20.42 7.85 9.21
C THR A 528 21.50 7.01 8.56
N HIS A 529 21.27 6.68 7.31
CA HIS A 529 22.10 5.89 6.42
C HIS A 529 23.44 6.47 6.02
N LEU A 530 23.79 7.67 6.49
CA LEU A 530 25.02 8.35 6.10
C LEU A 530 26.29 7.50 6.31
N ARG A 531 26.19 6.34 6.98
CA ARG A 531 27.30 5.40 7.17
C ARG A 531 27.07 3.97 6.68
N ALA A 532 25.93 3.66 6.08
CA ALA A 532 25.69 2.29 5.60
C ALA A 532 26.53 1.91 4.36
N HIS A 533 27.14 2.88 3.70
CA HIS A 533 28.01 2.70 2.54
C HIS A 533 29.52 2.63 2.86
N GLU A 534 29.92 2.81 4.12
CA GLU A 534 31.34 2.77 4.49
C GLU A 534 31.94 1.35 4.60
N THR A 535 31.16 0.30 4.36
CA THR A 535 31.60 -1.11 4.52
C THR A 535 31.14 -2.01 3.37
N GLY A 536 31.14 -1.50 2.16
CA GLY A 536 30.88 -2.30 0.95
C GLY A 536 32.15 -2.57 0.17
#